data_54cf5aab45518682ac8b2675c39458f5
#
_entry.id   54cf5aab45518682ac8b2675c39458f5
#
_cell.length_a   1.000
_cell.length_b   1.000
_cell.length_c   1.000
_cell.angle_alpha   90.00
_cell.angle_beta   90.00
_cell.angle_gamma   90.00
#
_symmetry.space_group_name_H-M   'P 1'
#
loop_
_entity.id
_entity.type
_entity.pdbx_description
1 polymer ?
#
loop_
_entity_poly.entity_id
_entity_poly.type
_entity_poly.pdbx_seq_one_letter_code
_entity_poly.pdbx_strand_id
1 'polypeptide(L)'
;MNFKINFSLISFFILSISFSFALFGQEQRKSAFLGSSLIHMPSTEDVGKNGLDFRINHRFGSAKSTSYDFAGLDNGANTQLSLDYGLTDRITIGIARTSFQKTYEARGKIRLLTQDSGFPVTVSFFGVFGQETEKQNRFYGPYLKVSSGYPGFDSQAGRKLNTYELTDSDRQSALASFLISRRFGDLFSIQLSPMFVHRNFVKDHLSNDRTGLDVSFRIHLFKRLDFTFGTILTPKRDYIGDSYAAEDRKTKINGVEYSASEVNDLIASGRTLDAIVNNILLSKPVKYMSVPLSFGVDFETGGHVFQLFVTNSRSIAHTQLLRGADFDYDKKEWTLGFNIHRYFSLESSDNSSVPKTD
;
A
#
# COMPACT_ATOMS: atom_id res chain seq x y z
N MET A 1 15.80 14.28 21.80
CA MET A 1 15.21 15.60 21.51
C MET A 1 13.70 15.47 21.64
N ASN A 2 13.15 15.94 22.77
CA ASN A 2 11.72 15.79 23.09
C ASN A 2 10.93 16.87 22.34
N PHE A 3 10.21 16.50 21.29
CA PHE A 3 9.25 17.38 20.62
C PHE A 3 8.01 17.52 21.52
N LYS A 4 7.89 18.61 22.24
CA LYS A 4 6.63 19.03 22.88
C LYS A 4 5.76 19.66 21.81
N ILE A 5 4.76 18.91 21.31
CA ILE A 5 3.73 19.45 20.42
C ILE A 5 2.90 20.43 21.22
N ASN A 6 2.91 21.70 20.83
CA ASN A 6 2.17 22.76 21.51
C ASN A 6 0.71 22.75 21.04
N PHE A 7 -0.16 22.09 21.78
CA PHE A 7 -1.58 21.90 21.48
C PHE A 7 -2.36 23.22 21.26
N SER A 8 -1.89 24.31 21.80
CA SER A 8 -2.48 25.64 21.64
C SER A 8 -2.38 26.19 20.21
N LEU A 9 -1.29 25.90 19.49
CA LEU A 9 -1.10 26.32 18.09
C LEU A 9 -2.02 25.53 17.13
N ILE A 10 -2.25 24.26 17.42
CA ILE A 10 -3.14 23.41 16.62
C ILE A 10 -4.59 23.86 16.76
N SER A 11 -5.03 24.22 17.98
CA SER A 11 -6.38 24.73 18.23
C SER A 11 -6.61 26.08 17.56
N PHE A 12 -5.63 26.97 17.53
CA PHE A 12 -5.74 28.27 16.87
C PHE A 12 -5.80 28.13 15.34
N PHE A 13 -5.05 27.18 14.77
CA PHE A 13 -5.05 26.90 13.33
C PHE A 13 -6.38 26.28 12.87
N ILE A 14 -6.96 25.38 13.66
CA ILE A 14 -8.28 24.78 13.40
C ILE A 14 -9.38 25.82 13.49
N LEU A 15 -9.32 26.75 14.46
CA LEU A 15 -10.32 27.80 14.64
C LEU A 15 -10.26 28.88 13.54
N SER A 16 -9.06 29.23 13.06
CA SER A 16 -8.90 30.21 11.96
C SER A 16 -9.35 29.67 10.60
N ILE A 17 -9.21 28.37 10.35
CA ILE A 17 -9.71 27.72 9.14
C ILE A 17 -11.25 27.68 9.13
N SER A 18 -11.87 27.50 10.29
CA SER A 18 -13.35 27.44 10.40
C SER A 18 -14.05 28.78 10.09
N PHE A 19 -13.37 29.91 10.22
CA PHE A 19 -13.99 31.24 10.05
C PHE A 19 -13.92 31.78 8.61
N SER A 20 -13.05 31.27 7.76
CA SER A 20 -12.84 31.80 6.40
C SER A 20 -13.72 31.17 5.33
N PHE A 21 -14.43 30.08 5.62
CA PHE A 21 -15.17 29.30 4.62
C PHE A 21 -16.70 29.44 4.62
N ALA A 22 -17.26 30.33 5.44
CA ALA A 22 -18.73 30.52 5.54
C ALA A 22 -19.38 31.26 4.34
N LEU A 23 -18.63 31.58 3.28
CA LEU A 23 -19.10 32.53 2.23
C LEU A 23 -19.37 31.92 0.84
N PHE A 24 -19.22 30.61 0.66
CA PHE A 24 -19.56 30.00 -0.63
C PHE A 24 -20.74 29.04 -0.48
N GLY A 25 -21.89 29.41 -1.08
CA GLY A 25 -23.04 28.54 -1.21
C GLY A 25 -22.63 27.26 -1.96
N GLN A 26 -22.43 26.17 -1.25
CA GLN A 26 -22.02 24.88 -1.80
C GLN A 26 -23.24 23.98 -1.92
N GLU A 27 -23.38 23.37 -3.08
CA GLU A 27 -24.30 22.26 -3.29
C GLU A 27 -23.88 21.10 -2.37
N GLN A 28 -24.77 20.66 -1.50
CA GLN A 28 -24.47 19.69 -0.43
C GLN A 28 -24.04 18.34 -1.03
N ARG A 29 -22.80 17.93 -0.82
CA ARG A 29 -22.31 16.63 -1.26
C ARG A 29 -22.81 15.52 -0.33
N LYS A 30 -23.32 14.46 -0.95
CA LYS A 30 -23.80 13.27 -0.20
C LYS A 30 -22.67 12.29 0.15
N SER A 31 -21.58 12.23 -0.63
CA SER A 31 -20.47 11.29 -0.44
C SER A 31 -19.32 11.88 0.38
N ALA A 32 -18.63 11.05 1.16
CA ALA A 32 -17.43 11.44 1.90
C ALA A 32 -16.22 11.65 0.98
N PHE A 33 -16.13 10.88 -0.11
CA PHE A 33 -15.02 10.92 -1.07
C PHE A 33 -15.56 10.95 -2.51
N LEU A 34 -14.75 11.41 -3.46
CA LEU A 34 -15.12 11.48 -4.88
C LEU A 34 -15.20 10.10 -5.55
N GLY A 35 -14.43 9.12 -5.07
CA GLY A 35 -14.35 7.81 -5.68
C GLY A 35 -14.32 6.66 -4.69
N SER A 36 -14.41 5.46 -5.21
CA SER A 36 -14.37 4.19 -4.45
C SER A 36 -12.99 3.89 -3.84
N SER A 37 -11.96 4.70 -4.12
CA SER A 37 -10.61 4.53 -3.60
C SER A 37 -10.00 5.86 -3.19
N LEU A 38 -9.19 5.80 -2.14
CA LEU A 38 -8.23 6.81 -1.71
C LEU A 38 -6.86 6.51 -2.33
N ILE A 39 -5.79 7.23 -1.92
CA ILE A 39 -4.47 7.03 -2.53
C ILE A 39 -3.97 5.58 -2.31
N HIS A 40 -4.18 5.01 -1.13
CA HIS A 40 -3.66 3.68 -0.76
C HIS A 40 -4.76 2.64 -0.53
N MET A 41 -5.85 3.01 0.14
CA MET A 41 -6.92 2.11 0.54
C MET A 41 -8.21 2.39 -0.23
N PRO A 42 -9.14 1.43 -0.34
CA PRO A 42 -10.49 1.73 -0.78
C PRO A 42 -11.13 2.75 0.14
N SER A 43 -12.01 3.58 -0.40
CA SER A 43 -12.90 4.42 0.39
C SER A 43 -14.14 3.63 0.87
N THR A 44 -14.93 4.23 1.75
CA THR A 44 -16.24 3.69 2.12
C THR A 44 -17.29 3.88 1.02
N GLU A 45 -16.99 4.59 -0.06
CA GLU A 45 -17.90 4.74 -1.20
C GLU A 45 -17.99 3.44 -2.01
N ASP A 46 -19.20 3.07 -2.43
CA ASP A 46 -19.43 1.88 -3.23
C ASP A 46 -19.54 2.22 -4.72
N VAL A 47 -19.33 1.19 -5.54
CA VAL A 47 -19.50 1.30 -7.00
C VAL A 47 -20.98 1.41 -7.36
N GLY A 48 -21.88 0.91 -6.49
CA GLY A 48 -23.31 0.82 -6.72
C GLY A 48 -23.71 -0.43 -7.51
N LYS A 49 -24.97 -0.84 -7.37
CA LYS A 49 -25.50 -2.03 -8.05
C LYS A 49 -25.33 -1.91 -9.56
N ASN A 50 -24.86 -2.99 -10.21
CA ASN A 50 -24.57 -3.06 -11.63
C ASN A 50 -23.56 -2.00 -12.13
N GLY A 51 -22.88 -1.31 -11.22
CA GLY A 51 -21.77 -0.42 -11.56
C GLY A 51 -20.46 -1.18 -11.73
N LEU A 52 -19.60 -0.64 -12.57
CA LEU A 52 -18.27 -1.14 -12.84
C LEU A 52 -17.27 0.00 -12.67
N ASP A 53 -16.23 -0.18 -11.87
CA ASP A 53 -15.12 0.75 -11.70
C ASP A 53 -13.83 0.15 -12.24
N PHE A 54 -13.39 0.62 -13.40
CA PHE A 54 -12.08 0.30 -13.93
C PHE A 54 -11.06 1.31 -13.44
N ARG A 55 -9.93 0.82 -12.88
CA ARG A 55 -8.87 1.69 -12.35
C ARG A 55 -7.51 1.37 -12.93
N ILE A 56 -6.75 2.44 -13.13
CA ILE A 56 -5.33 2.41 -13.40
C ILE A 56 -4.63 3.16 -12.27
N ASN A 57 -3.86 2.45 -11.46
CA ASN A 57 -3.01 3.02 -10.43
C ASN A 57 -1.57 2.98 -10.90
N HIS A 58 -0.85 4.11 -10.79
CA HIS A 58 0.53 4.22 -11.27
C HIS A 58 1.40 4.97 -10.27
N ARG A 59 2.60 4.46 -10.03
CA ARG A 59 3.65 5.09 -9.21
C ARG A 59 4.94 5.07 -10.03
N PHE A 60 5.52 6.22 -10.22
CA PHE A 60 6.76 6.38 -10.96
C PHE A 60 8.00 5.99 -10.14
N GLY A 61 9.17 6.17 -10.69
CA GLY A 61 10.44 6.06 -9.98
C GLY A 61 10.69 7.22 -9.02
N SER A 62 11.87 7.26 -8.39
CA SER A 62 12.26 8.35 -7.50
C SER A 62 12.46 9.65 -8.25
N ALA A 63 11.88 10.73 -7.77
CA ALA A 63 12.07 12.09 -8.31
C ALA A 63 13.42 12.73 -7.92
N LYS A 64 14.29 12.00 -7.20
CA LYS A 64 15.59 12.51 -6.74
C LYS A 64 16.55 12.86 -7.87
N SER A 65 16.49 12.09 -8.95
CA SER A 65 17.37 12.23 -10.11
C SER A 65 16.67 13.08 -11.18
N THR A 66 16.69 14.40 -11.01
CA THR A 66 15.84 15.32 -11.77
C THR A 66 16.22 15.50 -13.23
N SER A 67 17.50 15.37 -13.58
CA SER A 67 17.97 15.67 -14.94
C SER A 67 18.20 14.46 -15.83
N TYR A 68 18.51 13.30 -15.24
CA TYR A 68 18.85 12.09 -15.99
C TYR A 68 17.63 11.24 -16.36
N ASP A 69 16.66 11.13 -15.46
CA ASP A 69 15.49 10.24 -15.58
C ASP A 69 14.16 11.00 -15.52
N PHE A 70 14.19 12.25 -15.93
CA PHE A 70 13.03 13.14 -15.99
C PHE A 70 12.20 13.11 -14.70
N ALA A 71 12.84 13.35 -13.56
CA ALA A 71 12.22 13.32 -12.22
C ALA A 71 11.55 11.97 -11.89
N GLY A 72 12.14 10.86 -12.36
CA GLY A 72 11.67 9.51 -12.11
C GLY A 72 10.58 9.01 -13.06
N LEU A 73 10.16 9.81 -14.03
CA LEU A 73 9.16 9.42 -15.02
C LEU A 73 9.68 8.34 -15.99
N ASP A 74 10.97 8.33 -16.28
CA ASP A 74 11.63 7.34 -17.15
C ASP A 74 12.06 6.08 -16.39
N ASN A 75 12.01 6.08 -15.07
CA ASN A 75 12.38 4.93 -14.25
C ASN A 75 11.24 3.91 -14.12
N GLY A 76 11.62 2.66 -13.83
CA GLY A 76 10.69 1.55 -13.69
C GLY A 76 9.54 1.88 -12.73
N ALA A 77 8.33 1.82 -13.26
CA ALA A 77 7.10 2.16 -12.56
C ALA A 77 6.45 0.94 -11.93
N ASN A 78 5.67 1.14 -10.87
CA ASN A 78 4.72 0.18 -10.37
C ASN A 78 3.32 0.57 -10.85
N THR A 79 2.65 -0.35 -11.55
CA THR A 79 1.32 -0.15 -12.12
C THR A 79 0.38 -1.24 -11.66
N GLN A 80 -0.87 -0.88 -11.35
CA GLN A 80 -1.95 -1.81 -11.08
C GLN A 80 -3.14 -1.51 -11.98
N LEU A 81 -3.65 -2.55 -12.62
CA LEU A 81 -4.96 -2.54 -13.28
C LEU A 81 -5.96 -3.24 -12.38
N SER A 82 -7.12 -2.69 -12.22
CA SER A 82 -8.18 -3.28 -11.40
C SER A 82 -9.57 -3.04 -11.97
N LEU A 83 -10.46 -3.97 -11.63
CA LEU A 83 -11.85 -3.97 -12.03
C LEU A 83 -12.68 -4.33 -10.80
N ASP A 84 -13.55 -3.43 -10.38
CA ASP A 84 -14.48 -3.63 -9.27
C ASP A 84 -15.93 -3.56 -9.78
N TYR A 85 -16.75 -4.51 -9.36
CA TYR A 85 -18.15 -4.63 -9.75
C TYR A 85 -19.07 -4.57 -8.52
N GLY A 86 -20.09 -3.73 -8.59
CA GLY A 86 -21.11 -3.62 -7.58
C GLY A 86 -22.18 -4.70 -7.74
N LEU A 87 -22.12 -5.72 -6.90
CA LEU A 87 -23.18 -6.76 -6.84
C LEU A 87 -24.51 -6.19 -6.31
N THR A 88 -24.38 -5.29 -5.34
CA THR A 88 -25.49 -4.53 -4.75
C THR A 88 -25.01 -3.13 -4.44
N ASP A 89 -25.89 -2.26 -3.92
CA ASP A 89 -25.50 -0.93 -3.44
C ASP A 89 -24.58 -0.95 -2.21
N ARG A 90 -24.33 -2.14 -1.64
CA ARG A 90 -23.50 -2.32 -0.44
C ARG A 90 -22.38 -3.33 -0.59
N ILE A 91 -22.38 -4.13 -1.66
CA ILE A 91 -21.41 -5.21 -1.86
C ILE A 91 -20.69 -4.98 -3.18
N THR A 92 -19.39 -4.84 -3.11
CA THR A 92 -18.48 -4.72 -4.26
C THR A 92 -17.51 -5.88 -4.23
N ILE A 93 -17.30 -6.53 -5.37
CA ILE A 93 -16.24 -7.52 -5.59
C ILE A 93 -15.28 -7.00 -6.65
N GLY A 94 -14.04 -7.45 -6.63
CA GLY A 94 -13.07 -6.96 -7.61
C GLY A 94 -11.86 -7.84 -7.76
N ILE A 95 -11.16 -7.60 -8.84
CA ILE A 95 -9.87 -8.20 -9.16
C ILE A 95 -8.86 -7.12 -9.51
N ALA A 96 -7.59 -7.39 -9.23
CA ALA A 96 -6.52 -6.50 -9.64
C ALA A 96 -5.25 -7.28 -9.99
N ARG A 97 -4.40 -6.65 -10.78
CA ARG A 97 -3.04 -7.13 -11.07
C ARG A 97 -2.04 -5.99 -10.97
N THR A 98 -1.06 -6.17 -10.11
CA THR A 98 0.03 -5.22 -9.89
C THR A 98 1.30 -5.70 -10.61
N SER A 99 2.04 -4.79 -11.24
CA SER A 99 3.29 -5.13 -11.93
C SER A 99 4.40 -5.55 -10.97
N PHE A 100 4.49 -4.94 -9.80
CA PHE A 100 5.44 -5.32 -8.76
C PHE A 100 5.10 -6.72 -8.22
N GLN A 101 6.09 -7.62 -8.23
CA GLN A 101 5.95 -9.03 -7.87
C GLN A 101 4.84 -9.77 -8.65
N LYS A 102 4.30 -9.15 -9.70
CA LYS A 102 3.18 -9.67 -10.52
C LYS A 102 2.04 -10.20 -9.66
N THR A 103 1.64 -9.40 -8.66
CA THR A 103 0.64 -9.78 -7.68
C THR A 103 -0.77 -9.66 -8.25
N TYR A 104 -1.53 -10.74 -8.18
CA TYR A 104 -2.98 -10.74 -8.39
C TYR A 104 -3.69 -10.59 -7.06
N GLU A 105 -4.79 -9.83 -7.05
CA GLU A 105 -5.66 -9.65 -5.89
C GLU A 105 -7.10 -9.96 -6.25
N ALA A 106 -7.77 -10.78 -5.44
CA ALA A 106 -9.22 -10.88 -5.39
C ALA A 106 -9.71 -10.09 -4.18
N ARG A 107 -10.72 -9.23 -4.36
CA ARG A 107 -11.16 -8.27 -3.35
C ARG A 107 -12.66 -8.34 -3.13
N GLY A 108 -13.05 -8.05 -1.88
CA GLY A 108 -14.45 -7.89 -1.51
C GLY A 108 -14.62 -6.77 -0.51
N LYS A 109 -15.65 -5.95 -0.69
CA LYS A 109 -16.07 -4.90 0.23
C LYS A 109 -17.56 -5.00 0.51
N ILE A 110 -17.93 -4.85 1.79
CA ILE A 110 -19.32 -4.79 2.22
C ILE A 110 -19.51 -3.57 3.13
N ARG A 111 -20.47 -2.70 2.81
CA ARG A 111 -20.85 -1.57 3.65
C ARG A 111 -21.84 -2.04 4.71
N LEU A 112 -21.44 -1.86 5.97
CA LEU A 112 -22.17 -2.30 7.15
C LEU A 112 -23.08 -1.19 7.70
N LEU A 113 -22.53 0.02 7.88
CA LEU A 113 -23.20 1.19 8.42
C LEU A 113 -23.00 2.39 7.51
N THR A 114 -23.99 3.30 7.48
CA THR A 114 -23.93 4.53 6.67
C THR A 114 -24.26 5.74 7.54
N GLN A 115 -23.44 6.76 7.50
CA GLN A 115 -23.62 8.00 8.24
C GLN A 115 -24.98 8.65 7.95
N ASP A 116 -25.42 8.65 6.70
CA ASP A 116 -26.68 9.25 6.29
C ASP A 116 -27.93 8.47 6.78
N SER A 117 -27.74 7.26 7.33
CA SER A 117 -28.82 6.44 7.91
C SER A 117 -28.90 6.57 9.43
N GLY A 118 -28.45 7.70 10.00
CA GLY A 118 -28.52 7.99 11.43
C GLY A 118 -27.35 7.49 12.27
N PHE A 119 -26.35 6.89 11.65
CA PHE A 119 -25.11 6.53 12.33
C PHE A 119 -24.10 7.69 12.29
N PRO A 120 -23.22 7.82 13.30
CA PRO A 120 -22.23 8.89 13.32
C PRO A 120 -21.09 8.73 12.30
N VAL A 121 -20.92 7.53 11.73
CA VAL A 121 -19.86 7.15 10.79
C VAL A 121 -20.39 6.18 9.73
N THR A 122 -19.71 6.11 8.61
CA THR A 122 -19.86 5.03 7.64
C THR A 122 -18.83 3.96 7.91
N VAL A 123 -19.23 2.69 7.95
CA VAL A 123 -18.34 1.55 8.20
C VAL A 123 -18.50 0.52 7.10
N SER A 124 -17.37 0.10 6.52
CA SER A 124 -17.32 -1.02 5.58
C SER A 124 -16.26 -2.03 6.03
N PHE A 125 -16.48 -3.31 5.74
CA PHE A 125 -15.46 -4.34 5.83
C PHE A 125 -14.84 -4.56 4.44
N PHE A 126 -13.53 -4.69 4.39
CA PHE A 126 -12.76 -4.93 3.17
C PHE A 126 -11.82 -6.10 3.37
N GLY A 127 -11.87 -7.06 2.45
CA GLY A 127 -11.01 -8.25 2.44
C GLY A 127 -10.30 -8.40 1.11
N VAL A 128 -9.06 -8.89 1.16
CA VAL A 128 -8.22 -9.15 -0.03
C VAL A 128 -7.53 -10.50 0.14
N PHE A 129 -7.52 -11.27 -0.94
CA PHE A 129 -6.63 -12.40 -1.14
C PHE A 129 -5.66 -12.06 -2.26
N GLY A 130 -4.35 -12.18 -2.00
CA GLY A 130 -3.27 -11.88 -2.91
C GLY A 130 -2.45 -13.11 -3.29
N GLN A 131 -2.08 -13.22 -4.57
CA GLN A 131 -1.21 -14.26 -5.12
C GLN A 131 -0.06 -13.60 -5.89
N GLU A 132 1.16 -13.75 -5.41
CA GLU A 132 2.36 -13.34 -6.15
C GLU A 132 2.74 -14.38 -7.21
N THR A 133 3.06 -13.92 -8.42
CA THR A 133 3.42 -14.82 -9.55
C THR A 133 4.79 -14.49 -10.16
N GLU A 134 5.58 -13.61 -9.55
CA GLU A 134 6.92 -13.28 -10.02
C GLU A 134 7.86 -14.51 -9.87
N LYS A 135 8.71 -14.70 -10.85
CA LYS A 135 9.72 -15.77 -10.79
C LYS A 135 10.71 -15.50 -9.65
N GLN A 136 11.01 -16.52 -8.85
CA GLN A 136 11.84 -16.41 -7.65
C GLN A 136 13.18 -15.71 -7.91
N ASN A 137 13.87 -16.05 -9.00
CA ASN A 137 15.21 -15.55 -9.29
C ASN A 137 15.30 -14.03 -9.53
N ARG A 138 14.16 -13.35 -9.69
CA ARG A 138 14.15 -11.91 -9.98
C ARG A 138 14.09 -11.05 -8.71
N PHE A 139 13.33 -11.45 -7.70
CA PHE A 139 13.13 -10.67 -6.48
C PHE A 139 13.61 -11.36 -5.21
N TYR A 140 13.61 -12.66 -5.27
CA TYR A 140 13.98 -13.51 -4.16
C TYR A 140 15.21 -14.26 -4.60
N GLY A 141 16.38 -13.85 -4.26
CA GLY A 141 17.58 -14.65 -4.45
C GLY A 141 17.41 -16.07 -3.88
N PRO A 142 18.40 -16.93 -3.94
CA PRO A 142 18.33 -18.23 -3.28
C PRO A 142 18.10 -18.01 -1.78
N TYR A 143 16.96 -18.48 -1.26
CA TYR A 143 16.71 -18.53 0.17
C TYR A 143 17.40 -19.73 0.79
N LEU A 144 18.07 -19.49 1.87
CA LEU A 144 18.55 -20.55 2.74
C LEU A 144 17.42 -20.94 3.67
N LYS A 145 16.84 -22.14 3.51
CA LYS A 145 15.91 -22.67 4.49
C LYS A 145 16.71 -23.14 5.69
N VAL A 146 16.65 -22.38 6.78
CA VAL A 146 17.12 -22.81 8.08
C VAL A 146 15.91 -23.34 8.84
N SER A 147 15.77 -24.63 9.02
CA SER A 147 14.78 -25.21 9.93
C SER A 147 15.47 -25.64 11.22
N SER A 148 14.70 -25.81 12.29
CA SER A 148 15.16 -26.17 13.63
C SER A 148 16.01 -27.44 13.74
N GLY A 149 16.22 -28.15 12.65
CA GLY A 149 17.12 -29.31 12.54
C GLY A 149 18.16 -29.15 11.43
N TYR A 150 18.34 -27.94 10.88
CA TYR A 150 19.22 -27.69 9.72
C TYR A 150 19.05 -28.75 8.61
N PRO A 151 17.81 -29.04 8.11
CA PRO A 151 17.63 -29.97 7.02
C PRO A 151 18.25 -29.36 5.76
N GLY A 152 19.21 -30.06 5.21
CA GLY A 152 20.04 -29.62 4.11
C GLY A 152 21.50 -29.46 4.46
N PHE A 153 21.85 -29.54 5.70
CA PHE A 153 23.21 -29.80 6.15
C PHE A 153 23.45 -31.33 6.21
N ASP A 154 23.77 -31.92 5.07
CA ASP A 154 24.32 -33.24 5.06
C ASP A 154 25.79 -33.15 5.47
N SER A 155 26.13 -33.76 6.59
CA SER A 155 27.48 -33.74 7.15
C SER A 155 28.50 -34.49 6.30
N GLN A 156 28.10 -35.18 5.26
CA GLN A 156 28.97 -36.08 4.50
C GLN A 156 29.21 -35.71 3.04
N ALA A 157 28.38 -34.95 2.39
CA ALA A 157 28.57 -34.54 1.00
C ALA A 157 28.81 -33.04 0.96
N GLY A 158 29.93 -32.61 0.47
CA GLY A 158 30.33 -31.20 0.35
C GLY A 158 29.14 -30.25 0.23
N ARG A 159 28.85 -29.60 1.33
CA ARG A 159 27.62 -28.93 1.75
C ARG A 159 27.06 -28.02 0.69
N LYS A 160 26.10 -28.51 -0.08
CA LYS A 160 25.26 -27.67 -0.91
C LYS A 160 24.18 -27.06 -0.02
N LEU A 161 24.17 -25.74 0.10
CA LEU A 161 23.05 -25.03 0.67
C LEU A 161 21.82 -25.33 -0.17
N ASN A 162 20.82 -26.03 0.39
CA ASN A 162 19.57 -26.25 -0.32
C ASN A 162 18.85 -24.93 -0.46
N THR A 163 18.72 -24.45 -1.68
CA THR A 163 17.89 -23.30 -1.99
C THR A 163 16.43 -23.71 -1.81
N TYR A 164 15.69 -22.91 -1.05
CA TYR A 164 14.25 -23.08 -0.92
C TYR A 164 13.56 -22.52 -2.16
N GLU A 165 12.82 -23.36 -2.86
CA GLU A 165 11.93 -22.91 -3.92
C GLU A 165 10.55 -22.58 -3.34
N LEU A 166 10.08 -21.34 -3.58
CA LEU A 166 8.77 -20.90 -3.14
C LEU A 166 7.69 -21.69 -3.86
N THR A 167 6.83 -22.31 -3.09
CA THR A 167 5.59 -22.94 -3.59
C THR A 167 4.54 -21.88 -3.89
N ASP A 168 3.46 -22.25 -4.59
CA ASP A 168 2.33 -21.34 -4.83
C ASP A 168 1.68 -20.90 -3.52
N SER A 169 1.63 -21.77 -2.53
CA SER A 169 1.11 -21.48 -1.19
C SER A 169 1.97 -20.43 -0.46
N ASP A 170 3.29 -20.49 -0.58
CA ASP A 170 4.19 -19.49 0.05
C ASP A 170 3.96 -18.09 -0.50
N ARG A 171 3.46 -17.96 -1.72
CA ARG A 171 3.22 -16.72 -2.45
C ARG A 171 1.88 -16.07 -2.14
N GLN A 172 1.10 -16.69 -1.24
CA GLN A 172 -0.21 -16.21 -0.84
C GLN A 172 -0.14 -15.20 0.29
N SER A 173 -1.09 -14.28 0.25
CA SER A 173 -1.25 -13.24 1.27
C SER A 173 -2.72 -12.87 1.41
N ALA A 174 -3.09 -12.36 2.58
CA ALA A 174 -4.45 -11.91 2.84
C ALA A 174 -4.42 -10.59 3.62
N LEU A 175 -5.44 -9.75 3.40
CA LEU A 175 -5.69 -8.54 4.16
C LEU A 175 -7.15 -8.52 4.61
N ALA A 176 -7.37 -8.10 5.85
CA ALA A 176 -8.67 -7.73 6.39
C ALA A 176 -8.60 -6.33 6.99
N SER A 177 -9.60 -5.49 6.70
CA SER A 177 -9.65 -4.11 7.18
C SER A 177 -11.08 -3.66 7.43
N PHE A 178 -11.28 -2.83 8.46
CA PHE A 178 -12.46 -2.00 8.59
C PHE A 178 -12.15 -0.61 8.03
N LEU A 179 -13.00 -0.12 7.15
CA LEU A 179 -12.95 1.24 6.62
C LEU A 179 -13.98 2.05 7.40
N ILE A 180 -13.52 3.02 8.18
CA ILE A 180 -14.37 3.83 9.05
C ILE A 180 -14.22 5.28 8.63
N SER A 181 -15.25 5.86 8.01
CA SER A 181 -15.20 7.22 7.54
C SER A 181 -16.25 8.11 8.21
N ARG A 182 -15.92 9.39 8.27
CA ARG A 182 -16.84 10.44 8.68
C ARG A 182 -16.67 11.68 7.82
N ARG A 183 -17.80 12.19 7.34
CA ARG A 183 -17.91 13.49 6.69
C ARG A 183 -18.33 14.55 7.72
N PHE A 184 -17.58 15.65 7.77
CA PHE A 184 -17.85 16.83 8.59
C PHE A 184 -18.31 17.98 7.68
N GLY A 185 -19.60 18.06 7.46
CA GLY A 185 -20.17 18.99 6.46
C GLY A 185 -19.64 18.69 5.05
N ASP A 186 -19.51 19.73 4.25
CA ASP A 186 -19.03 19.60 2.87
C ASP A 186 -17.51 19.84 2.73
N LEU A 187 -16.87 20.34 3.80
CA LEU A 187 -15.48 20.76 3.76
C LEU A 187 -14.49 19.62 4.01
N PHE A 188 -14.76 18.75 4.96
CA PHE A 188 -13.78 17.82 5.47
C PHE A 188 -14.34 16.41 5.63
N SER A 189 -13.55 15.43 5.22
CA SER A 189 -13.83 14.01 5.46
C SER A 189 -12.56 13.30 5.90
N ILE A 190 -12.70 12.34 6.80
CA ILE A 190 -11.62 11.48 7.29
C ILE A 190 -12.02 10.02 7.18
N GLN A 191 -11.04 9.17 6.89
CA GLN A 191 -11.16 7.72 6.97
C GLN A 191 -10.02 7.15 7.80
N LEU A 192 -10.37 6.24 8.70
CA LEU A 192 -9.44 5.40 9.44
C LEU A 192 -9.65 3.96 9.00
N SER A 193 -8.58 3.30 8.59
CA SER A 193 -8.65 1.92 8.11
C SER A 193 -7.69 1.03 8.91
N PRO A 194 -8.09 0.56 10.12
CA PRO A 194 -7.33 -0.47 10.83
C PRO A 194 -7.29 -1.73 9.97
N MET A 195 -6.09 -2.30 9.80
CA MET A 195 -5.88 -3.43 8.93
C MET A 195 -4.98 -4.49 9.56
N PHE A 196 -5.23 -5.73 9.16
CA PHE A 196 -4.41 -6.90 9.43
C PHE A 196 -3.98 -7.52 8.10
N VAL A 197 -2.70 -7.83 7.97
CA VAL A 197 -2.14 -8.51 6.80
C VAL A 197 -1.41 -9.76 7.25
N HIS A 198 -1.72 -10.89 6.61
CA HIS A 198 -0.98 -12.14 6.69
C HIS A 198 -0.28 -12.41 5.36
N ARG A 199 0.99 -12.81 5.41
CA ARG A 199 1.77 -13.29 4.25
C ARG A 199 2.36 -14.65 4.59
N ASN A 200 2.11 -15.65 3.77
CA ASN A 200 2.58 -17.00 4.03
C ASN A 200 4.11 -17.09 4.04
N PHE A 201 4.77 -16.26 3.23
CA PHE A 201 6.22 -16.17 3.20
C PHE A 201 6.67 -14.72 3.38
N VAL A 202 7.63 -14.53 4.27
CA VAL A 202 8.35 -13.28 4.49
C VAL A 202 9.83 -13.58 4.62
N LYS A 203 10.67 -12.56 4.39
CA LYS A 203 12.11 -12.69 4.64
C LYS A 203 12.39 -12.93 6.13
N ASP A 204 13.53 -13.54 6.42
CA ASP A 204 13.98 -13.79 7.79
C ASP A 204 13.85 -12.55 8.68
N HIS A 205 13.49 -12.77 9.93
CA HIS A 205 13.23 -11.73 10.95
C HIS A 205 12.02 -10.81 10.71
N LEU A 206 11.27 -11.01 9.63
CA LEU A 206 10.00 -10.34 9.43
C LEU A 206 8.86 -11.20 9.96
N SER A 207 7.77 -10.54 10.39
CA SER A 207 6.57 -11.24 10.83
C SER A 207 5.64 -11.51 9.65
N ASN A 208 5.09 -12.73 9.57
CA ASN A 208 4.04 -13.07 8.64
C ASN A 208 2.78 -12.22 8.88
N ASP A 209 2.50 -11.96 10.17
CA ASP A 209 1.35 -11.21 10.63
C ASP A 209 1.74 -9.77 10.97
N ARG A 210 0.99 -8.82 10.42
CA ARG A 210 1.18 -7.39 10.64
C ARG A 210 -0.12 -6.67 10.82
N THR A 211 -0.11 -5.68 11.69
CA THR A 211 -1.20 -4.73 11.87
C THR A 211 -0.77 -3.34 11.46
N GLY A 212 -1.73 -2.54 11.04
CA GLY A 212 -1.49 -1.14 10.70
C GLY A 212 -2.78 -0.35 10.68
N LEU A 213 -2.63 0.95 10.51
CA LEU A 213 -3.72 1.91 10.40
C LEU A 213 -3.44 2.84 9.21
N ASP A 214 -4.29 2.80 8.19
CA ASP A 214 -4.34 3.88 7.21
C ASP A 214 -5.15 5.05 7.79
N VAL A 215 -4.59 6.24 7.66
CA VAL A 215 -5.24 7.50 8.00
C VAL A 215 -5.26 8.34 6.75
N SER A 216 -6.45 8.55 6.22
CA SER A 216 -6.65 9.35 5.01
C SER A 216 -7.68 10.45 5.28
N PHE A 217 -7.45 11.64 4.74
CA PHE A 217 -8.44 12.70 4.80
C PHE A 217 -8.54 13.45 3.48
N ARG A 218 -9.65 14.15 3.34
CA ARG A 218 -9.97 15.00 2.22
C ARG A 218 -10.39 16.37 2.70
N ILE A 219 -9.91 17.41 2.02
CA ILE A 219 -10.40 18.78 2.15
C ILE A 219 -10.99 19.19 0.80
N HIS A 220 -12.26 19.54 0.79
CA HIS A 220 -12.93 20.02 -0.41
C HIS A 220 -12.50 21.46 -0.72
N LEU A 221 -11.89 21.68 -1.89
CA LEU A 221 -11.42 23.00 -2.33
C LEU A 221 -12.41 23.70 -3.23
N PHE A 222 -12.94 22.98 -4.23
CA PHE A 222 -13.90 23.49 -5.23
C PHE A 222 -14.90 22.40 -5.59
N LYS A 223 -15.92 22.74 -6.40
CA LYS A 223 -17.05 21.86 -6.74
C LYS A 223 -16.65 20.42 -7.13
N ARG A 224 -15.50 20.23 -7.79
CA ARG A 224 -15.01 18.93 -8.27
C ARG A 224 -13.53 18.70 -7.99
N LEU A 225 -12.96 19.43 -7.05
CA LEU A 225 -11.55 19.36 -6.72
C LEU A 225 -11.38 19.24 -5.20
N ASP A 226 -10.73 18.20 -4.76
CA ASP A 226 -10.40 17.95 -3.37
C ASP A 226 -8.88 17.87 -3.18
N PHE A 227 -8.39 18.38 -2.07
CA PHE A 227 -7.07 18.02 -1.57
C PHE A 227 -7.17 16.73 -0.76
N THR A 228 -6.25 15.79 -0.98
CA THR A 228 -6.23 14.50 -0.32
C THR A 228 -4.88 14.23 0.34
N PHE A 229 -4.92 13.56 1.46
CA PHE A 229 -3.75 13.11 2.22
C PHE A 229 -3.93 11.67 2.63
N GLY A 230 -2.85 10.90 2.69
CA GLY A 230 -2.83 9.52 3.18
C GLY A 230 -1.52 9.17 3.85
N THR A 231 -1.60 8.41 4.95
CA THR A 231 -0.44 7.83 5.64
C THR A 231 -0.80 6.46 6.19
N ILE A 232 0.19 5.56 6.25
CA ILE A 232 0.00 4.22 6.80
C ILE A 232 0.93 4.04 8.00
N LEU A 233 0.33 3.93 9.18
CA LEU A 233 1.03 3.71 10.44
C LEU A 233 1.11 2.20 10.72
N THR A 234 2.32 1.69 10.92
CA THR A 234 2.54 0.30 11.31
C THR A 234 3.71 0.22 12.30
N PRO A 235 3.59 -0.58 13.38
CA PRO A 235 4.65 -0.71 14.37
C PRO A 235 5.88 -1.47 13.84
N LYS A 236 5.68 -2.31 12.81
CA LYS A 236 6.75 -3.13 12.22
C LYS A 236 6.79 -2.88 10.72
N ARG A 237 7.91 -2.38 10.21
CA ARG A 237 8.15 -2.13 8.78
C ARG A 237 9.26 -3.04 8.28
N ASP A 238 9.30 -3.28 6.97
CA ASP A 238 10.43 -3.96 6.33
C ASP A 238 11.68 -3.08 6.43
N TYR A 239 12.86 -3.64 6.35
CA TYR A 239 14.07 -2.84 6.32
C TYR A 239 14.58 -2.63 4.90
N ILE A 240 15.31 -1.52 4.73
CA ILE A 240 15.95 -1.16 3.47
C ILE A 240 17.23 -1.99 3.36
N GLY A 241 17.41 -2.66 2.22
CA GLY A 241 18.69 -3.25 1.86
C GLY A 241 18.79 -4.76 1.95
N ASP A 242 17.70 -5.47 2.20
CA ASP A 242 17.69 -6.93 2.19
C ASP A 242 17.53 -7.55 0.79
N SER A 243 18.30 -7.10 -0.14
CA SER A 243 18.63 -8.00 -1.24
C SER A 243 19.85 -8.83 -0.82
N TYR A 244 19.64 -10.05 -0.37
CA TYR A 244 20.69 -11.05 -0.24
C TYR A 244 21.26 -11.48 -1.62
N ALA A 245 21.02 -10.69 -2.63
CA ALA A 245 21.44 -10.94 -3.99
C ALA A 245 22.45 -9.90 -4.44
N ALA A 246 23.59 -9.83 -3.78
CA ALA A 246 24.74 -9.22 -4.41
C ALA A 246 25.94 -10.07 -4.05
N GLU A 247 26.46 -10.74 -5.05
CA GLU A 247 27.76 -11.40 -5.03
C GLU A 247 28.90 -10.50 -4.51
N ASP A 248 28.66 -9.18 -4.43
CA ASP A 248 29.61 -8.17 -3.98
C ASP A 248 29.43 -7.68 -2.52
N ARG A 249 28.54 -8.29 -1.73
CA ARG A 249 28.36 -7.84 -0.36
C ARG A 249 29.38 -8.44 0.59
N LYS A 250 30.26 -7.59 1.05
CA LYS A 250 31.10 -7.87 2.20
C LYS A 250 30.25 -7.87 3.47
N THR A 251 30.33 -8.95 4.23
CA THR A 251 29.65 -9.12 5.50
C THR A 251 30.64 -8.92 6.63
N LYS A 252 30.29 -8.09 7.60
CA LYS A 252 31.16 -7.81 8.75
C LYS A 252 30.78 -8.68 9.94
N ILE A 253 31.65 -9.57 10.36
CA ILE A 253 31.49 -10.46 11.53
C ILE A 253 32.56 -10.06 12.54
N ASN A 254 32.20 -9.61 13.74
CA ASN A 254 33.14 -9.18 14.80
C ASN A 254 34.15 -8.12 14.30
N GLY A 255 33.71 -7.19 13.44
CA GLY A 255 34.58 -6.13 12.91
C GLY A 255 35.38 -6.53 11.66
N VAL A 256 35.42 -7.80 11.28
CA VAL A 256 36.12 -8.30 10.09
C VAL A 256 35.14 -8.42 8.91
N GLU A 257 35.53 -7.93 7.73
CA GLU A 257 34.74 -8.04 6.51
C GLU A 257 35.00 -9.41 5.84
N TYR A 258 33.91 -10.11 5.51
CA TYR A 258 33.90 -11.37 4.79
C TYR A 258 33.13 -11.23 3.46
N SER A 259 33.64 -11.85 2.42
CA SER A 259 32.93 -12.09 1.16
C SER A 259 31.84 -13.16 1.34
N ALA A 260 30.91 -13.27 0.41
CA ALA A 260 29.89 -14.32 0.44
C ALA A 260 30.50 -15.74 0.44
N SER A 261 31.63 -15.95 -0.28
CA SER A 261 32.35 -17.22 -0.28
C SER A 261 32.96 -17.52 1.09
N GLU A 262 33.59 -16.56 1.75
CA GLU A 262 34.15 -16.73 3.09
C GLU A 262 33.09 -16.98 4.15
N VAL A 263 31.93 -16.37 4.05
CA VAL A 263 30.77 -16.67 4.92
C VAL A 263 30.31 -18.12 4.71
N ASN A 264 30.24 -18.57 3.46
CA ASN A 264 29.93 -19.97 3.14
C ASN A 264 30.95 -20.93 3.70
N ASP A 265 32.25 -20.61 3.69
CA ASP A 265 33.33 -21.41 4.28
C ASP A 265 33.22 -21.45 5.81
N LEU A 266 32.85 -20.36 6.46
CA LEU A 266 32.59 -20.33 7.89
C LEU A 266 31.40 -21.21 8.28
N ILE A 267 30.35 -21.20 7.50
CA ILE A 267 29.21 -22.12 7.63
C ILE A 267 29.70 -23.56 7.41
N ALA A 268 30.52 -23.79 6.39
CA ALA A 268 31.10 -25.10 6.10
C ALA A 268 32.01 -25.63 7.22
N SER A 269 32.64 -24.75 7.99
CA SER A 269 33.52 -25.13 9.12
C SER A 269 32.78 -25.51 10.42
N GLY A 270 31.43 -25.56 10.41
CA GLY A 270 30.62 -26.01 11.54
C GLY A 270 30.18 -24.91 12.51
N ARG A 271 30.35 -23.63 12.17
CA ARG A 271 29.78 -22.54 12.96
C ARG A 271 28.26 -22.51 12.74
N THR A 272 27.50 -22.28 13.80
CA THR A 272 26.03 -22.22 13.71
C THR A 272 25.63 -20.98 12.92
N LEU A 273 24.70 -21.14 12.00
CA LEU A 273 24.17 -20.03 11.18
C LEU A 273 23.62 -18.91 12.07
N ASP A 274 22.98 -19.24 13.19
CA ASP A 274 22.48 -18.28 14.17
C ASP A 274 23.58 -17.42 14.78
N ALA A 275 24.75 -17.98 15.09
CA ALA A 275 25.86 -17.20 15.58
C ALA A 275 26.43 -16.25 14.52
N ILE A 276 26.42 -16.68 13.26
CA ILE A 276 26.85 -15.84 12.13
C ILE A 276 25.83 -14.77 11.84
N VAL A 277 24.54 -15.11 11.74
CA VAL A 277 23.43 -14.18 11.45
C VAL A 277 23.26 -13.16 12.57
N ASN A 278 23.28 -13.58 13.84
CA ASN A 278 23.18 -12.68 14.99
C ASN A 278 24.34 -11.68 15.03
N ASN A 279 25.56 -12.12 14.74
CA ASN A 279 26.70 -11.20 14.65
C ASN A 279 26.59 -10.22 13.46
N ILE A 280 26.06 -10.66 12.33
CA ILE A 280 25.79 -9.81 11.15
C ILE A 280 24.70 -8.77 11.47
N LEU A 281 23.62 -9.18 12.13
CA LEU A 281 22.48 -8.29 12.47
C LEU A 281 22.86 -7.28 13.54
N LEU A 282 23.61 -7.68 14.55
CA LEU A 282 24.07 -6.80 15.63
C LEU A 282 25.15 -5.80 15.17
N SER A 283 25.85 -6.09 14.08
CA SER A 283 26.95 -5.24 13.59
C SER A 283 26.52 -4.08 12.68
N LYS A 284 25.28 -4.09 12.18
CA LYS A 284 24.74 -3.01 11.32
C LYS A 284 23.45 -2.44 11.89
N PRO A 285 23.34 -1.11 12.01
CA PRO A 285 22.07 -0.51 12.37
C PRO A 285 21.04 -0.86 11.30
N VAL A 286 20.00 -1.58 11.71
CA VAL A 286 18.88 -1.92 10.82
C VAL A 286 18.15 -0.63 10.46
N LYS A 287 18.15 -0.29 9.19
CA LYS A 287 17.36 0.84 8.69
C LYS A 287 16.01 0.34 8.20
N TYR A 288 14.97 0.67 8.95
CA TYR A 288 13.60 0.36 8.53
C TYR A 288 13.14 1.27 7.39
N MET A 289 12.26 0.75 6.55
CA MET A 289 11.54 1.54 5.56
C MET A 289 10.81 2.71 6.23
N SER A 290 10.66 3.83 5.54
CA SER A 290 9.99 5.02 6.05
C SER A 290 8.47 4.79 6.21
N VAL A 291 7.80 5.66 6.94
CA VAL A 291 6.33 5.69 6.99
C VAL A 291 5.80 6.16 5.64
N PRO A 292 4.85 5.47 5.00
CA PRO A 292 4.20 5.95 3.80
C PRO A 292 3.47 7.28 4.03
N LEU A 293 3.81 8.28 3.24
CA LEU A 293 3.16 9.60 3.24
C LEU A 293 2.76 9.96 1.81
N SER A 294 1.58 10.54 1.65
CA SER A 294 1.05 10.92 0.35
C SER A 294 0.22 12.18 0.43
N PHE A 295 0.39 13.07 -0.55
CA PHE A 295 -0.34 14.33 -0.71
C PHE A 295 -0.80 14.45 -2.15
N GLY A 296 -2.04 14.82 -2.36
CA GLY A 296 -2.55 14.89 -3.72
C GLY A 296 -3.80 15.74 -3.87
N VAL A 297 -4.27 15.72 -5.09
CA VAL A 297 -5.54 16.33 -5.48
C VAL A 297 -6.37 15.32 -6.24
N ASP A 298 -7.64 15.27 -5.92
CA ASP A 298 -8.64 14.46 -6.60
C ASP A 298 -9.57 15.39 -7.37
N PHE A 299 -9.84 15.07 -8.63
CA PHE A 299 -10.83 15.81 -9.42
C PHE A 299 -11.70 14.88 -10.25
N GLU A 300 -12.98 15.29 -10.37
CA GLU A 300 -14.01 14.53 -11.07
C GLU A 300 -14.38 15.20 -12.38
N THR A 301 -14.51 14.40 -13.45
CA THR A 301 -14.94 14.84 -14.76
C THR A 301 -15.93 13.84 -15.36
N GLY A 302 -17.22 13.95 -15.04
CA GLY A 302 -18.28 13.19 -15.72
C GLY A 302 -18.02 11.68 -15.87
N GLY A 303 -17.91 10.95 -14.76
CA GLY A 303 -17.68 9.51 -14.73
C GLY A 303 -16.21 9.09 -14.69
N HIS A 304 -15.28 10.03 -14.62
CA HIS A 304 -13.89 9.76 -14.26
C HIS A 304 -13.54 10.47 -12.96
N VAL A 305 -12.72 9.83 -12.14
CA VAL A 305 -12.03 10.46 -11.02
C VAL A 305 -10.54 10.31 -11.23
N PHE A 306 -9.86 11.44 -11.24
CA PHE A 306 -8.40 11.50 -11.36
C PHE A 306 -7.83 11.88 -10.01
N GLN A 307 -6.84 11.14 -9.54
CA GLN A 307 -6.06 11.45 -8.36
C GLN A 307 -4.61 11.65 -8.79
N LEU A 308 -4.06 12.82 -8.56
CA LEU A 308 -2.65 13.14 -8.79
C LEU A 308 -1.98 13.40 -7.46
N PHE A 309 -0.85 12.78 -7.18
CA PHE A 309 -0.22 12.89 -5.88
C PHE A 309 1.29 12.69 -5.92
N VAL A 310 1.91 13.15 -4.85
CA VAL A 310 3.29 12.88 -4.48
C VAL A 310 3.29 11.92 -3.30
N THR A 311 4.13 10.92 -3.33
CA THR A 311 4.27 9.92 -2.26
C THR A 311 5.71 9.46 -2.13
N ASN A 312 6.07 8.91 -0.96
CA ASN A 312 7.34 8.22 -0.78
C ASN A 312 7.19 6.69 -0.89
N SER A 313 6.01 6.18 -1.29
CA SER A 313 5.75 4.75 -1.40
C SER A 313 5.25 4.37 -2.79
N ARG A 314 5.85 3.33 -3.39
CA ARG A 314 5.38 2.73 -4.64
C ARG A 314 4.45 1.53 -4.42
N SER A 315 4.18 1.15 -3.17
CA SER A 315 3.26 0.04 -2.87
C SER A 315 1.85 0.37 -3.35
N ILE A 316 1.25 -0.56 -4.12
CA ILE A 316 -0.12 -0.44 -4.62
C ILE A 316 -0.94 -1.65 -4.18
N ALA A 317 -0.40 -2.88 -4.28
CA ALA A 317 -1.09 -4.08 -3.81
C ALA A 317 -1.38 -3.97 -2.30
N HIS A 318 -2.64 -4.20 -1.92
CA HIS A 318 -3.10 -3.96 -0.55
C HIS A 318 -2.36 -4.83 0.47
N THR A 319 -2.06 -6.07 0.12
CA THR A 319 -1.32 -7.00 1.00
C THR A 319 0.15 -6.60 1.21
N GLN A 320 0.65 -5.61 0.47
CA GLN A 320 2.02 -5.09 0.57
C GLN A 320 2.11 -3.73 1.29
N LEU A 321 0.99 -3.08 1.62
CA LEU A 321 0.97 -1.73 2.18
C LEU A 321 1.70 -1.60 3.52
N LEU A 322 1.68 -2.64 4.36
CA LEU A 322 2.34 -2.64 5.67
C LEU A 322 3.85 -2.92 5.62
N ARG A 323 4.46 -2.97 4.44
CA ARG A 323 5.91 -3.08 4.30
C ARG A 323 6.64 -1.80 4.71
N GLY A 324 6.02 -0.66 4.49
CA GLY A 324 6.60 0.67 4.61
C GLY A 324 6.81 1.31 3.23
N ALA A 325 7.45 2.48 3.23
CA ALA A 325 7.72 3.26 2.03
C ALA A 325 9.10 2.93 1.45
N ASP A 326 9.17 2.78 0.13
CA ASP A 326 10.39 2.49 -0.61
C ASP A 326 11.41 3.65 -0.55
N PHE A 327 10.91 4.88 -0.41
CA PHE A 327 11.70 6.10 -0.43
C PHE A 327 11.74 6.76 0.95
N ASP A 328 12.88 7.40 1.22
CA ASP A 328 13.16 8.05 2.50
C ASP A 328 12.89 9.56 2.39
N TYR A 329 11.81 10.02 3.03
CA TYR A 329 11.46 11.44 3.01
C TYR A 329 12.52 12.33 3.69
N ASP A 330 13.29 11.81 4.67
CA ASP A 330 14.40 12.55 5.28
C ASP A 330 15.51 12.84 4.26
N LYS A 331 15.64 11.98 3.24
CA LYS A 331 16.55 12.16 2.11
C LYS A 331 15.91 12.91 0.95
N LYS A 332 14.69 13.44 1.13
CA LYS A 332 13.90 14.10 0.08
C LYS A 332 13.61 13.18 -1.12
N GLU A 333 13.43 11.90 -0.87
CA GLU A 333 13.12 10.92 -1.90
C GLU A 333 11.59 10.78 -1.99
N TRP A 334 11.04 11.21 -3.12
CA TRP A 334 9.62 11.20 -3.43
C TRP A 334 9.37 10.62 -4.82
N THR A 335 8.16 10.22 -5.09
CA THR A 335 7.71 9.80 -6.41
C THR A 335 6.37 10.44 -6.75
N LEU A 336 6.16 10.68 -8.02
CA LEU A 336 4.86 11.04 -8.56
C LEU A 336 3.99 9.78 -8.71
N GLY A 337 2.70 9.95 -8.57
CA GLY A 337 1.73 8.89 -8.82
C GLY A 337 0.40 9.46 -9.29
N PHE A 338 -0.37 8.60 -9.93
CA PHE A 338 -1.75 8.88 -10.25
C PHE A 338 -2.62 7.64 -10.10
N ASN A 339 -3.90 7.86 -9.83
CA ASN A 339 -4.95 6.87 -9.98
C ASN A 339 -6.01 7.46 -10.91
N ILE A 340 -6.50 6.66 -11.85
CA ILE A 340 -7.60 7.03 -12.75
C ILE A 340 -8.71 6.01 -12.56
N HIS A 341 -9.90 6.49 -12.25
CA HIS A 341 -11.12 5.72 -12.17
C HIS A 341 -12.00 6.02 -13.38
N ARG A 342 -12.59 4.99 -13.94
CA ARG A 342 -13.66 5.10 -14.93
C ARG A 342 -14.85 4.27 -14.48
N TYR A 343 -15.95 4.96 -14.20
CA TYR A 343 -17.20 4.35 -13.79
C TYR A 343 -18.09 4.09 -15.01
N PHE A 344 -18.66 2.89 -15.06
CA PHE A 344 -19.65 2.48 -16.05
C PHE A 344 -20.89 1.99 -15.32
N SER A 345 -22.08 2.25 -15.85
CA SER A 345 -23.33 1.59 -15.49
C SER A 345 -23.61 0.48 -16.50
N LEU A 346 -23.83 -0.73 -16.03
CA LEU A 346 -24.22 -1.87 -16.87
C LEU A 346 -25.74 -2.06 -16.91
N GLU A 347 -26.53 -1.12 -16.33
CA GLU A 347 -27.97 -1.12 -16.52
C GLU A 347 -28.27 -0.75 -17.98
N SER A 348 -28.98 -1.66 -18.67
CA SER A 348 -29.53 -1.37 -19.96
C SER A 348 -30.50 -0.19 -19.83
N SER A 349 -30.30 0.85 -20.60
CA SER A 349 -31.28 1.93 -20.77
C SER A 349 -32.49 1.39 -21.51
N ASP A 350 -33.30 0.56 -20.89
CA ASP A 350 -34.66 0.25 -21.34
C ASP A 350 -35.56 1.44 -21.02
N ASN A 351 -35.33 2.53 -21.75
CA ASN A 351 -36.26 3.63 -21.86
C ASN A 351 -36.79 3.74 -23.30
N SER A 352 -37.55 2.74 -23.71
CA SER A 352 -38.52 2.87 -24.81
C SER A 352 -39.90 3.19 -24.25
N SER A 353 -40.05 4.31 -23.56
CA SER A 353 -41.34 4.92 -23.34
C SER A 353 -41.26 6.42 -23.68
N VAL A 354 -41.02 6.68 -24.96
CA VAL A 354 -41.44 7.97 -25.53
C VAL A 354 -42.96 7.88 -25.68
N PRO A 355 -43.77 8.69 -24.99
CA PRO A 355 -45.19 8.78 -25.31
C PRO A 355 -45.28 9.37 -26.72
N LYS A 356 -45.85 8.63 -27.65
CA LYS A 356 -46.32 9.18 -28.91
C LYS A 356 -47.45 10.17 -28.54
N THR A 357 -47.19 11.44 -28.64
CA THR A 357 -48.23 12.46 -28.70
C THR A 357 -48.86 12.37 -30.08
N ASP A 358 -50.12 11.95 -30.13
CA ASP A 358 -51.01 12.14 -31.26
C ASP A 358 -51.30 13.63 -31.47
#